data_8978fefb5e67bf4f127cc5a28f23384e
#
_entry.id   8978fefb5e67bf4f127cc5a28f23384e
#
_cell.length_a   1.000
_cell.length_b   1.000
_cell.length_c   1.000
_cell.angle_alpha   90.00
_cell.angle_beta   90.00
_cell.angle_gamma   90.00
#
_symmetry.space_group_name_H-M   'P 1'
#
loop_
_entity.id
_entity.type
_entity.pdbx_description
1 polymer ?
#
loop_
_entity_poly.entity_id
_entity_poly.type
_entity_poly.pdbx_seq_one_letter_code
_entity_poly.pdbx_strand_id
1 'polypeptide(L)'
;MSKLTVTLVQSNLYWEDKSANLQVLEEKIRSVKERTELVILPEMFNTGFSMNPEKLAEPMDGNTVQWMKRISNQKNIILTGSLIIEEDGQYYNRLIWMLPNGDFGIYDKRHRFAFGGEDQQFAAGNKRLIASAKKWKINLMVCYDLRFPVWARQQGGMNLGEPGTENGFEYDLLIYVANWPERRMQAWNTLLQARAIENQCYTIGVNRVGNDGNEIHYNGNSMIVDPLGEILYQKSGEEDVFTYTFEKKKLEEVRSKFPFWRDADTFHIFNDQPQKDKII
;
A
#
# COMPACT_ATOMS: atom_id res chain seq x y z
N MET A 1 25.44 1.49 6.29
CA MET A 1 24.14 0.83 6.63
C MET A 1 23.04 1.52 5.85
N SER A 2 22.06 0.76 5.35
CA SER A 2 21.00 1.33 4.51
C SER A 2 19.94 2.00 5.36
N LYS A 3 19.62 3.25 5.03
CA LYS A 3 18.47 4.01 5.55
C LYS A 3 17.48 4.25 4.41
N LEU A 4 16.20 4.25 4.74
CA LEU A 4 15.12 4.58 3.83
C LEU A 4 14.22 5.63 4.49
N THR A 5 14.10 6.79 3.88
CA THR A 5 13.23 7.87 4.36
C THR A 5 11.95 7.86 3.54
N VAL A 6 10.82 7.80 4.23
CA VAL A 6 9.49 7.65 3.64
C VAL A 6 8.58 8.75 4.14
N THR A 7 7.78 9.33 3.26
CA THR A 7 6.75 10.32 3.61
C THR A 7 5.37 9.75 3.36
N LEU A 8 4.53 9.76 4.38
CA LEU A 8 3.12 9.40 4.32
C LEU A 8 2.28 10.66 4.08
N VAL A 9 1.32 10.60 3.17
CA VAL A 9 0.39 11.69 2.91
C VAL A 9 -1.02 11.26 3.30
N GLN A 10 -1.48 11.65 4.49
CA GLN A 10 -2.86 11.52 4.91
C GLN A 10 -3.63 12.77 4.46
N SER A 11 -4.54 12.63 3.51
CA SER A 11 -5.24 13.75 2.90
C SER A 11 -6.76 13.53 2.88
N ASN A 12 -7.49 14.64 2.94
CA ASN A 12 -8.86 14.65 2.46
C ASN A 12 -8.82 14.50 0.93
N LEU A 13 -9.73 13.67 0.39
CA LEU A 13 -9.86 13.47 -1.04
C LEU A 13 -11.20 14.02 -1.52
N TYR A 14 -11.16 14.89 -2.52
CA TYR A 14 -12.35 15.41 -3.19
C TYR A 14 -13.00 14.30 -4.01
N TRP A 15 -14.28 14.08 -3.75
CA TRP A 15 -15.03 12.99 -4.36
C TRP A 15 -15.12 13.13 -5.88
N GLU A 16 -14.59 12.15 -6.60
CA GLU A 16 -14.56 12.06 -8.06
C GLU A 16 -13.96 13.29 -8.81
N ASP A 17 -13.22 14.13 -8.10
CA ASP A 17 -12.54 15.30 -8.69
C ASP A 17 -11.03 15.09 -8.78
N LYS A 18 -10.60 14.51 -9.90
CA LYS A 18 -9.19 14.23 -10.17
C LYS A 18 -8.32 15.47 -10.14
N SER A 19 -8.78 16.56 -10.73
CA SER A 19 -8.00 17.79 -10.83
C SER A 19 -7.72 18.40 -9.47
N ALA A 20 -8.74 18.53 -8.64
CA ALA A 20 -8.60 19.06 -7.28
C ALA A 20 -7.67 18.16 -6.42
N ASN A 21 -7.85 16.83 -6.51
CA ASN A 21 -7.00 15.90 -5.78
C ASN A 21 -5.53 16.00 -6.19
N LEU A 22 -5.23 16.01 -7.49
CA LEU A 22 -3.85 16.11 -7.97
C LEU A 22 -3.20 17.43 -7.57
N GLN A 23 -3.94 18.54 -7.59
CA GLN A 23 -3.44 19.85 -7.16
C GLN A 23 -3.06 19.84 -5.68
N VAL A 24 -3.99 19.41 -4.80
CA VAL A 24 -3.75 19.40 -3.34
C VAL A 24 -2.62 18.44 -2.97
N LEU A 25 -2.58 17.26 -3.60
CA LEU A 25 -1.51 16.30 -3.34
C LEU A 25 -0.15 16.80 -3.82
N GLU A 26 -0.09 17.52 -4.95
CA GLU A 26 1.14 18.15 -5.41
C GLU A 26 1.62 19.22 -4.42
N GLU A 27 0.72 20.06 -3.90
CA GLU A 27 1.05 21.06 -2.86
C GLU A 27 1.61 20.40 -1.60
N LYS A 28 0.98 19.32 -1.13
CA LYS A 28 1.45 18.52 0.02
C LYS A 28 2.84 17.90 -0.24
N ILE A 29 3.07 17.31 -1.40
CA ILE A 29 4.37 16.75 -1.77
C ILE A 29 5.43 17.85 -1.86
N ARG A 30 5.07 19.03 -2.37
CA ARG A 30 5.97 20.18 -2.45
C ARG A 30 6.31 20.77 -1.08
N SER A 31 5.42 20.64 -0.09
CA SER A 31 5.63 21.14 1.27
C SER A 31 6.61 20.29 2.10
N VAL A 32 6.92 19.07 1.67
CA VAL A 32 7.91 18.20 2.33
C VAL A 32 9.27 18.87 2.33
N LYS A 33 9.80 19.15 3.52
CA LYS A 33 11.10 19.83 3.70
C LYS A 33 12.25 18.86 3.82
N GLU A 34 11.98 17.68 4.39
CA GLU A 34 12.95 16.63 4.59
C GLU A 34 13.26 15.94 3.27
N ARG A 35 14.51 15.49 3.11
CA ARG A 35 14.82 14.62 2.00
C ARG A 35 14.12 13.28 2.20
N THR A 36 13.28 12.91 1.25
CA THR A 36 12.57 11.63 1.25
C THR A 36 12.89 10.84 -0.02
N GLU A 37 12.91 9.52 0.07
CA GLU A 37 13.10 8.63 -1.07
C GLU A 37 11.76 8.10 -1.62
N LEU A 38 10.75 7.99 -0.76
CA LEU A 38 9.44 7.42 -1.10
C LEU A 38 8.33 8.28 -0.52
N VAL A 39 7.35 8.63 -1.36
CA VAL A 39 6.11 9.26 -0.94
C VAL A 39 4.95 8.31 -1.20
N ILE A 40 4.09 8.12 -0.18
CA ILE A 40 2.96 7.20 -0.22
C ILE A 40 1.66 7.99 -0.15
N LEU A 41 0.82 7.84 -1.17
CA LEU A 41 -0.52 8.40 -1.29
C LEU A 41 -1.57 7.35 -0.92
N PRO A 42 -2.81 7.75 -0.56
CA PRO A 42 -3.90 6.83 -0.26
C PRO A 42 -4.34 5.95 -1.44
N GLU A 43 -5.26 5.02 -1.19
CA GLU A 43 -5.99 4.27 -2.22
C GLU A 43 -6.86 5.22 -3.05
N MET A 44 -6.94 4.97 -4.37
CA MET A 44 -7.72 5.79 -5.32
C MET A 44 -7.56 7.30 -5.05
N PHE A 45 -6.30 7.73 -4.89
CA PHE A 45 -5.95 9.06 -4.38
C PHE A 45 -6.46 10.21 -5.25
N ASN A 46 -6.76 9.95 -6.51
CA ASN A 46 -7.26 10.94 -7.47
C ASN A 46 -8.78 11.04 -7.54
N THR A 47 -9.53 10.06 -6.99
CA THR A 47 -11.00 10.01 -7.09
C THR A 47 -11.72 9.80 -5.77
N GLY A 48 -11.05 9.25 -4.74
CA GLY A 48 -11.71 8.57 -3.62
C GLY A 48 -12.21 7.19 -4.03
N PHE A 49 -12.72 6.41 -3.07
CA PHE A 49 -13.15 5.02 -3.28
C PHE A 49 -14.50 4.95 -4.00
N SER A 50 -14.50 5.19 -5.31
CA SER A 50 -15.69 5.22 -6.16
C SER A 50 -15.90 3.89 -6.88
N MET A 51 -17.18 3.50 -7.03
CA MET A 51 -17.63 2.35 -7.81
C MET A 51 -18.13 2.76 -9.21
N ASN A 52 -17.58 3.84 -9.77
CA ASN A 52 -17.93 4.36 -11.08
C ASN A 52 -16.72 4.33 -12.05
N PRO A 53 -16.15 3.15 -12.33
CA PRO A 53 -14.94 3.05 -13.14
C PRO A 53 -15.14 3.50 -14.59
N GLU A 54 -16.33 3.29 -15.18
CA GLU A 54 -16.62 3.71 -16.55
C GLU A 54 -16.36 5.21 -16.78
N LYS A 55 -16.66 6.04 -15.77
CA LYS A 55 -16.45 7.49 -15.84
C LYS A 55 -15.03 7.90 -15.41
N LEU A 56 -14.42 7.14 -14.48
CA LEU A 56 -13.25 7.60 -13.73
C LEU A 56 -11.95 6.88 -14.10
N ALA A 57 -12.02 5.75 -14.79
CA ALA A 57 -10.80 5.06 -15.17
C ALA A 57 -9.94 5.87 -16.14
N GLU A 58 -8.66 5.61 -16.09
CA GLU A 58 -7.67 6.14 -17.03
C GLU A 58 -6.84 4.96 -17.58
N PRO A 59 -6.34 5.05 -18.80
CA PRO A 59 -5.33 4.11 -19.29
C PRO A 59 -3.98 4.36 -18.58
N MET A 60 -3.02 3.45 -18.72
CA MET A 60 -1.69 3.57 -18.11
C MET A 60 -0.86 4.77 -18.63
N ASP A 61 -1.25 5.38 -19.72
CA ASP A 61 -0.69 6.63 -20.26
C ASP A 61 -1.56 7.86 -19.94
N GLY A 62 -2.58 7.71 -19.07
CA GLY A 62 -3.52 8.75 -18.67
C GLY A 62 -2.90 9.88 -17.85
N ASN A 63 -3.69 10.93 -17.65
CA ASN A 63 -3.24 12.18 -17.01
C ASN A 63 -2.66 11.99 -15.61
N THR A 64 -3.28 11.13 -14.80
CA THR A 64 -2.80 10.87 -13.42
C THR A 64 -1.46 10.15 -13.43
N VAL A 65 -1.26 9.16 -14.30
CA VAL A 65 0.02 8.44 -14.42
C VAL A 65 1.13 9.39 -14.93
N GLN A 66 0.81 10.25 -15.89
CA GLN A 66 1.75 11.28 -16.37
C GLN A 66 2.08 12.29 -15.25
N TRP A 67 1.11 12.67 -14.42
CA TRP A 67 1.34 13.49 -13.25
C TRP A 67 2.28 12.80 -12.25
N MET A 68 2.06 11.51 -11.94
CA MET A 68 2.96 10.73 -11.08
C MET A 68 4.38 10.72 -11.64
N LYS A 69 4.54 10.46 -12.93
CA LYS A 69 5.84 10.45 -13.62
C LYS A 69 6.55 11.81 -13.51
N ARG A 70 5.82 12.90 -13.76
CA ARG A 70 6.35 14.26 -13.67
C ARG A 70 6.81 14.60 -12.24
N ILE A 71 5.97 14.33 -11.23
CA ILE A 71 6.31 14.62 -9.82
C ILE A 71 7.49 13.77 -9.35
N SER A 72 7.47 12.48 -9.64
CA SER A 72 8.53 11.54 -9.29
C SER A 72 9.89 11.99 -9.85
N ASN A 73 9.93 12.38 -11.12
CA ASN A 73 11.12 12.89 -11.78
C ASN A 73 11.60 14.24 -11.17
N GLN A 74 10.69 15.24 -11.07
CA GLN A 74 11.03 16.58 -10.58
C GLN A 74 11.56 16.59 -9.15
N LYS A 75 11.01 15.72 -8.30
CA LYS A 75 11.41 15.62 -6.89
C LYS A 75 12.49 14.58 -6.64
N ASN A 76 12.82 13.77 -7.64
CA ASN A 76 13.72 12.62 -7.55
C ASN A 76 13.32 11.67 -6.42
N ILE A 77 12.03 11.32 -6.38
CA ILE A 77 11.41 10.44 -5.38
C ILE A 77 10.71 9.27 -6.06
N ILE A 78 10.53 8.20 -5.34
CA ILE A 78 9.55 7.18 -5.69
C ILE A 78 8.18 7.67 -5.21
N LEU A 79 7.16 7.55 -6.07
CA LEU A 79 5.78 7.93 -5.73
C LEU A 79 4.87 6.72 -5.86
N THR A 80 4.08 6.41 -4.83
CA THR A 80 3.16 5.28 -4.86
C THR A 80 1.78 5.64 -4.30
N GLY A 81 0.77 5.00 -4.82
CA GLY A 81 -0.64 5.11 -4.47
C GLY A 81 -1.47 4.34 -5.49
N SER A 82 -2.75 4.08 -5.22
CA SER A 82 -3.59 3.41 -6.21
C SER A 82 -4.56 4.37 -6.89
N LEU A 83 -5.00 3.98 -8.08
CA LEU A 83 -5.98 4.69 -8.90
C LEU A 83 -6.80 3.70 -9.73
N ILE A 84 -7.85 4.18 -10.36
CA ILE A 84 -8.71 3.38 -11.23
C ILE A 84 -8.07 3.35 -12.62
N ILE A 85 -7.63 2.16 -13.06
CA ILE A 85 -7.06 1.94 -14.39
C ILE A 85 -7.98 1.06 -15.24
N GLU A 86 -8.14 1.45 -16.49
CA GLU A 86 -8.71 0.60 -17.54
C GLU A 86 -7.57 -0.02 -18.35
N GLU A 87 -7.63 -1.33 -18.54
CA GLU A 87 -6.72 -2.09 -19.39
C GLU A 87 -7.45 -3.31 -19.96
N ASP A 88 -7.38 -3.51 -21.28
CA ASP A 88 -7.99 -4.61 -22.00
C ASP A 88 -9.51 -4.77 -21.75
N GLY A 89 -10.22 -3.65 -21.61
CA GLY A 89 -11.67 -3.63 -21.35
C GLY A 89 -12.06 -4.03 -19.93
N GLN A 90 -11.12 -4.06 -19.00
CA GLN A 90 -11.36 -4.31 -17.59
C GLN A 90 -10.88 -3.15 -16.72
N TYR A 91 -11.49 -2.97 -15.55
CA TYR A 91 -11.12 -1.94 -14.60
C TYR A 91 -10.39 -2.56 -13.42
N TYR A 92 -9.35 -1.85 -12.94
CA TYR A 92 -8.51 -2.29 -11.82
C TYR A 92 -8.36 -1.18 -10.78
N ASN A 93 -8.40 -1.53 -9.51
CA ASN A 93 -7.83 -0.72 -8.44
C ASN A 93 -6.33 -1.00 -8.42
N ARG A 94 -5.57 -0.21 -9.20
CA ARG A 94 -4.15 -0.44 -9.48
C ARG A 94 -3.26 0.48 -8.67
N LEU A 95 -2.42 -0.10 -7.83
CA LEU A 95 -1.33 0.62 -7.19
C LEU A 95 -0.16 0.72 -8.16
N ILE A 96 0.40 1.91 -8.28
CA ILE A 96 1.57 2.19 -9.10
C ILE A 96 2.76 2.54 -8.21
N TRP A 97 3.90 1.92 -8.48
CA TRP A 97 5.20 2.24 -7.92
C TRP A 97 6.00 2.99 -8.98
N MET A 98 5.93 4.32 -8.98
CA MET A 98 6.55 5.17 -9.99
C MET A 98 7.97 5.56 -9.57
N LEU A 99 8.97 5.24 -10.41
CA LEU A 99 10.37 5.59 -10.20
C LEU A 99 10.71 6.96 -10.80
N PRO A 100 11.77 7.65 -10.30
CA PRO A 100 12.19 8.96 -10.82
C PRO A 100 12.54 8.97 -12.31
N ASN A 101 13.01 7.86 -12.87
CA ASN A 101 13.32 7.72 -14.30
C ASN A 101 12.07 7.49 -15.17
N GLY A 102 10.89 7.33 -14.55
CA GLY A 102 9.63 7.09 -15.22
C GLY A 102 9.30 5.62 -15.47
N ASP A 103 10.17 4.70 -15.07
CA ASP A 103 9.82 3.28 -14.98
C ASP A 103 8.85 3.05 -13.83
N PHE A 104 8.04 1.99 -13.91
CA PHE A 104 7.07 1.69 -12.87
C PHE A 104 6.85 0.20 -12.67
N GLY A 105 6.43 -0.15 -11.44
CA GLY A 105 5.83 -1.44 -11.12
C GLY A 105 4.34 -1.26 -10.83
N ILE A 106 3.55 -2.32 -11.00
CA ILE A 106 2.10 -2.31 -10.75
C ILE A 106 1.68 -3.43 -9.82
N TYR A 107 0.67 -3.14 -9.01
CA TYR A 107 -0.06 -4.13 -8.22
C TYR A 107 -1.56 -3.90 -8.36
N ASP A 108 -2.27 -4.85 -8.94
CA ASP A 108 -3.72 -4.86 -8.99
C ASP A 108 -4.26 -5.49 -7.71
N LYS A 109 -5.14 -4.77 -7.03
CA LYS A 109 -5.76 -5.23 -5.78
C LYS A 109 -6.35 -6.62 -5.94
N ARG A 110 -5.88 -7.54 -5.09
CA ARG A 110 -6.36 -8.93 -5.16
C ARG A 110 -7.73 -9.10 -4.51
N HIS A 111 -7.88 -8.58 -3.28
CA HIS A 111 -9.11 -8.73 -2.52
C HIS A 111 -9.99 -7.50 -2.68
N ARG A 112 -10.95 -7.59 -3.58
CA ARG A 112 -11.94 -6.52 -3.82
C ARG A 112 -12.96 -6.53 -2.70
N PHE A 113 -13.33 -5.34 -2.24
CA PHE A 113 -14.29 -5.17 -1.14
C PHE A 113 -15.72 -5.45 -1.62
N ALA A 114 -16.12 -6.74 -1.66
CA ALA A 114 -17.41 -7.19 -2.16
C ALA A 114 -18.61 -6.56 -1.42
N PHE A 115 -18.48 -6.31 -0.11
CA PHE A 115 -19.50 -5.62 0.66
C PHE A 115 -19.80 -4.20 0.12
N GLY A 116 -18.84 -3.56 -0.53
CA GLY A 116 -18.97 -2.26 -1.19
C GLY A 116 -19.21 -2.36 -2.69
N GLY A 117 -19.41 -3.55 -3.25
CA GLY A 117 -19.65 -3.77 -4.68
C GLY A 117 -18.40 -3.71 -5.55
N GLU A 118 -17.20 -3.64 -4.97
CA GLU A 118 -15.95 -3.53 -5.73
C GLU A 118 -15.71 -4.75 -6.64
N ASP A 119 -16.15 -5.93 -6.23
CA ASP A 119 -16.03 -7.17 -7.00
C ASP A 119 -16.92 -7.23 -8.26
N GLN A 120 -17.93 -6.37 -8.33
CA GLN A 120 -18.82 -6.24 -9.49
C GLN A 120 -18.26 -5.27 -10.53
N GLN A 121 -17.41 -4.34 -10.11
CA GLN A 121 -16.89 -3.26 -10.94
C GLN A 121 -15.44 -3.45 -11.38
N PHE A 122 -14.64 -4.13 -10.56
CA PHE A 122 -13.19 -4.23 -10.76
C PHE A 122 -12.73 -5.69 -10.89
N ALA A 123 -11.75 -5.92 -11.74
CA ALA A 123 -11.05 -7.19 -11.85
C ALA A 123 -10.07 -7.38 -10.68
N ALA A 124 -9.81 -8.64 -10.30
CA ALA A 124 -8.83 -8.98 -9.27
C ALA A 124 -7.43 -9.16 -9.84
N GLY A 125 -6.42 -8.64 -9.14
CA GLY A 125 -5.03 -9.02 -9.38
C GLY A 125 -4.71 -10.43 -8.88
N ASN A 126 -3.64 -11.00 -9.42
CA ASN A 126 -3.16 -12.33 -9.06
C ASN A 126 -1.65 -12.41 -8.79
N LYS A 127 -0.96 -11.27 -8.81
CA LYS A 127 0.49 -11.18 -8.62
C LYS A 127 0.80 -10.19 -7.51
N ARG A 128 1.76 -10.52 -6.63
CA ARG A 128 2.32 -9.57 -5.66
C ARG A 128 3.36 -8.69 -6.35
N LEU A 129 3.51 -7.45 -5.88
CA LEU A 129 4.61 -6.58 -6.24
C LEU A 129 5.52 -6.41 -5.03
N ILE A 130 6.72 -6.95 -5.11
CA ILE A 130 7.80 -6.67 -4.16
C ILE A 130 8.80 -5.75 -4.87
N ALA A 131 8.71 -4.47 -4.54
CA ALA A 131 9.58 -3.43 -5.09
C ALA A 131 10.89 -3.32 -4.30
N SER A 132 11.88 -2.62 -4.86
CA SER A 132 13.14 -2.36 -4.19
C SER A 132 13.49 -0.87 -4.20
N ALA A 133 13.91 -0.36 -3.03
CA ALA A 133 14.44 0.99 -2.87
C ALA A 133 15.60 0.97 -1.86
N LYS A 134 16.76 1.48 -2.24
CA LYS A 134 17.95 1.55 -1.34
C LYS A 134 18.25 0.25 -0.58
N LYS A 135 18.17 -0.89 -1.25
CA LYS A 135 18.34 -2.25 -0.66
C LYS A 135 17.25 -2.67 0.32
N TRP A 136 16.15 -1.94 0.41
CA TRP A 136 14.93 -2.37 1.09
C TRP A 136 14.02 -3.07 0.10
N LYS A 137 13.49 -4.22 0.50
CA LYS A 137 12.44 -4.94 -0.23
C LYS A 137 11.09 -4.52 0.36
N ILE A 138 10.16 -4.11 -0.48
CA ILE A 138 8.91 -3.48 -0.07
C ILE A 138 7.75 -4.19 -0.74
N ASN A 139 6.88 -4.80 0.05
CA ASN A 139 5.65 -5.44 -0.43
C ASN A 139 4.50 -4.41 -0.40
N LEU A 140 3.74 -4.34 -1.48
CA LEU A 140 2.71 -3.31 -1.70
C LEU A 140 1.33 -3.95 -1.77
N MET A 141 0.40 -3.43 -0.96
CA MET A 141 -0.96 -3.94 -0.80
C MET A 141 -1.98 -2.80 -0.80
N VAL A 142 -3.24 -3.12 -1.08
CA VAL A 142 -4.32 -2.13 -1.12
C VAL A 142 -5.44 -2.50 -0.16
N CYS A 143 -5.67 -1.66 0.83
CA CYS A 143 -6.86 -1.57 1.69
C CYS A 143 -7.36 -2.93 2.20
N TYR A 144 -8.36 -3.50 1.55
CA TYR A 144 -9.03 -4.73 1.97
C TYR A 144 -8.11 -5.95 2.00
N ASP A 145 -6.97 -5.94 1.28
CA ASP A 145 -5.93 -6.97 1.37
C ASP A 145 -5.43 -7.15 2.82
N LEU A 146 -5.52 -6.10 3.65
CA LEU A 146 -5.15 -6.15 5.05
C LEU A 146 -5.91 -7.23 5.85
N ARG A 147 -7.12 -7.59 5.44
CA ARG A 147 -7.92 -8.63 6.10
C ARG A 147 -7.49 -10.06 5.79
N PHE A 148 -6.61 -10.25 4.81
CA PHE A 148 -6.23 -11.55 4.29
C PHE A 148 -4.74 -11.84 4.55
N PRO A 149 -4.41 -12.40 5.74
CA PRO A 149 -3.01 -12.56 6.16
C PRO A 149 -2.19 -13.41 5.22
N VAL A 150 -2.77 -14.45 4.65
CA VAL A 150 -2.06 -15.41 3.78
C VAL A 150 -1.43 -14.71 2.57
N TRP A 151 -2.10 -13.70 1.99
CA TRP A 151 -1.59 -12.97 0.82
C TRP A 151 -0.37 -12.13 1.14
N ALA A 152 -0.32 -11.55 2.34
CA ALA A 152 0.80 -10.75 2.80
C ALA A 152 1.88 -11.56 3.51
N ARG A 153 1.59 -12.83 3.89
CA ARG A 153 2.51 -13.64 4.69
C ARG A 153 3.83 -13.88 3.97
N GLN A 154 4.93 -13.60 4.63
CA GLN A 154 6.26 -14.00 4.19
C GLN A 154 6.41 -15.51 4.32
N GLN A 155 6.91 -16.15 3.29
CA GLN A 155 7.27 -17.56 3.34
C GLN A 155 8.75 -17.66 3.79
N GLY A 156 8.95 -17.84 5.09
CA GLY A 156 10.28 -17.99 5.65
C GLY A 156 10.90 -19.34 5.28
N GLY A 157 12.15 -19.33 4.85
CA GLY A 157 13.02 -20.50 4.88
C GLY A 157 13.02 -21.46 3.70
N MET A 158 12.07 -21.44 2.77
CA MET A 158 12.06 -22.40 1.65
C MET A 158 12.89 -22.00 0.44
N ASN A 159 13.20 -20.73 0.27
CA ASN A 159 13.98 -20.25 -0.88
C ASN A 159 15.42 -19.86 -0.49
N LEU A 160 16.03 -20.64 0.41
CA LEU A 160 17.46 -20.51 0.77
C LEU A 160 18.38 -20.94 -0.40
N GLY A 161 18.18 -20.40 -1.56
CA GLY A 161 18.98 -20.70 -2.76
C GLY A 161 18.63 -19.84 -3.96
N GLU A 162 17.54 -19.07 -3.91
CA GLU A 162 17.23 -18.16 -4.99
C GLU A 162 18.00 -16.83 -4.82
N PRO A 163 18.54 -16.26 -5.91
CA PRO A 163 19.20 -14.98 -5.89
C PRO A 163 18.25 -13.89 -5.37
N GLY A 164 18.59 -13.26 -4.26
CA GLY A 164 17.81 -12.18 -3.65
C GLY A 164 17.11 -12.53 -2.33
N THR A 165 17.18 -13.76 -1.84
CA THR A 165 16.67 -14.18 -0.53
C THR A 165 17.76 -14.20 0.54
N GLU A 166 18.60 -13.18 0.58
CA GLU A 166 19.54 -13.01 1.70
C GLU A 166 18.72 -13.02 3.00
N ASN A 167 19.02 -13.98 3.88
CA ASN A 167 18.40 -14.17 5.19
C ASN A 167 16.95 -14.69 5.24
N GLY A 168 16.39 -15.27 4.18
CA GLY A 168 15.09 -15.94 4.22
C GLY A 168 13.85 -15.03 4.29
N PHE A 169 14.00 -13.71 4.12
CA PHE A 169 12.88 -12.76 4.10
C PHE A 169 12.62 -12.25 2.68
N GLU A 170 11.35 -12.29 2.25
CA GLU A 170 10.91 -11.77 0.96
C GLU A 170 10.91 -10.23 0.93
N TYR A 171 10.55 -9.60 2.08
CA TYR A 171 10.48 -8.14 2.19
C TYR A 171 10.81 -7.65 3.62
N ASP A 172 11.08 -6.38 3.73
CA ASP A 172 11.48 -5.65 4.94
C ASP A 172 10.40 -4.70 5.43
N LEU A 173 9.60 -4.21 4.49
CA LEU A 173 8.56 -3.22 4.69
C LEU A 173 7.29 -3.68 3.96
N LEU A 174 6.15 -3.55 4.63
CA LEU A 174 4.83 -3.84 4.10
C LEU A 174 4.01 -2.55 4.10
N ILE A 175 3.48 -2.17 2.93
CA ILE A 175 2.71 -0.93 2.77
C ILE A 175 1.28 -1.26 2.37
N TYR A 176 0.32 -0.64 3.08
CA TYR A 176 -1.10 -0.62 2.73
C TYR A 176 -1.54 0.80 2.45
N VAL A 177 -2.06 1.06 1.25
CA VAL A 177 -2.77 2.30 0.92
C VAL A 177 -4.27 2.06 1.01
N ALA A 178 -5.05 2.99 1.59
CA ALA A 178 -6.45 2.71 1.91
C ALA A 178 -7.40 3.91 1.82
N ASN A 179 -8.69 3.59 1.63
CA ASN A 179 -9.85 4.35 2.08
C ASN A 179 -10.58 3.49 3.14
N TRP A 180 -10.10 3.54 4.38
CA TRP A 180 -10.60 2.70 5.48
C TRP A 180 -11.49 3.53 6.42
N PRO A 181 -12.81 3.26 6.46
CA PRO A 181 -13.74 4.08 7.23
C PRO A 181 -13.55 4.00 8.74
N GLU A 182 -13.88 5.09 9.44
CA GLU A 182 -13.80 5.20 10.89
C GLU A 182 -14.52 4.06 11.62
N ARG A 183 -15.72 3.69 11.18
CA ARG A 183 -16.52 2.61 11.78
C ARG A 183 -15.84 1.24 11.81
N ARG A 184 -14.72 1.07 11.10
CA ARG A 184 -13.92 -0.17 11.06
C ARG A 184 -12.49 0.03 11.56
N MET A 185 -12.23 1.14 12.24
CA MET A 185 -10.87 1.55 12.62
C MET A 185 -10.19 0.58 13.58
N GLN A 186 -10.93 -0.09 14.46
CA GLN A 186 -10.35 -1.12 15.33
C GLN A 186 -9.66 -2.22 14.51
N ALA A 187 -10.31 -2.69 13.44
CA ALA A 187 -9.70 -3.70 12.57
C ALA A 187 -8.45 -3.18 11.84
N TRP A 188 -8.46 -1.92 11.38
CA TRP A 188 -7.30 -1.28 10.76
C TRP A 188 -6.09 -1.27 11.70
N ASN A 189 -6.27 -0.74 12.90
CA ASN A 189 -5.20 -0.62 13.88
C ASN A 189 -4.65 -2.00 14.30
N THR A 190 -5.54 -2.92 14.65
CA THR A 190 -5.15 -4.26 15.11
C THR A 190 -4.43 -5.05 14.02
N LEU A 191 -4.95 -5.00 12.77
CA LEU A 191 -4.39 -5.80 11.70
C LEU A 191 -3.05 -5.26 11.19
N LEU A 192 -2.82 -3.94 11.17
CA LEU A 192 -1.51 -3.39 10.82
C LEU A 192 -0.43 -3.84 11.81
N GLN A 193 -0.73 -3.84 13.11
CA GLN A 193 0.19 -4.36 14.13
C GLN A 193 0.42 -5.87 13.96
N ALA A 194 -0.66 -6.64 13.74
CA ALA A 194 -0.55 -8.08 13.51
C ALA A 194 0.33 -8.40 12.29
N ARG A 195 0.18 -7.66 11.18
CA ARG A 195 1.01 -7.83 9.98
C ARG A 195 2.49 -7.55 10.24
N ALA A 196 2.80 -6.54 11.05
CA ALA A 196 4.17 -6.23 11.43
C ALA A 196 4.79 -7.37 12.27
N ILE A 197 4.09 -7.82 13.31
CA ILE A 197 4.54 -8.86 14.23
C ILE A 197 4.75 -10.19 13.52
N GLU A 198 3.71 -10.70 12.84
CA GLU A 198 3.75 -12.04 12.21
C GLU A 198 4.76 -12.15 11.07
N ASN A 199 5.04 -11.03 10.38
CA ASN A 199 6.00 -10.99 9.27
C ASN A 199 7.38 -10.47 9.69
N GLN A 200 7.57 -10.10 10.94
CA GLN A 200 8.82 -9.49 11.44
C GLN A 200 9.35 -8.41 10.50
N CYS A 201 8.49 -7.47 10.11
CA CYS A 201 8.79 -6.38 9.18
C CYS A 201 8.21 -5.06 9.71
N TYR A 202 8.69 -3.93 9.20
CA TYR A 202 7.95 -2.68 9.37
C TYR A 202 6.64 -2.73 8.57
N THR A 203 5.58 -2.14 9.11
CA THR A 203 4.30 -2.01 8.40
C THR A 203 3.87 -0.56 8.38
N ILE A 204 3.46 -0.08 7.21
CA ILE A 204 2.89 1.25 6.99
C ILE A 204 1.46 1.10 6.50
N GLY A 205 0.53 1.81 7.14
CA GLY A 205 -0.82 2.03 6.63
C GLY A 205 -1.00 3.51 6.29
N VAL A 206 -1.36 3.84 5.06
CA VAL A 206 -1.71 5.21 4.66
C VAL A 206 -3.20 5.26 4.31
N ASN A 207 -3.94 6.07 5.06
CA ASN A 207 -5.38 6.23 4.91
C ASN A 207 -5.72 7.70 4.61
N ARG A 208 -6.94 7.95 4.15
CA ARG A 208 -7.49 9.30 3.97
C ARG A 208 -8.24 9.78 5.21
N VAL A 209 -8.56 11.08 5.24
CA VAL A 209 -9.50 11.72 6.17
C VAL A 209 -10.69 12.33 5.41
N GLY A 210 -11.68 12.86 6.14
CA GLY A 210 -12.85 13.56 5.61
C GLY A 210 -13.98 12.62 5.20
N ASN A 211 -14.98 13.15 4.55
CA ASN A 211 -16.14 12.39 4.05
C ASN A 211 -15.99 12.09 2.56
N ASP A 212 -16.60 11.00 2.10
CA ASP A 212 -16.77 10.73 0.68
C ASP A 212 -18.14 11.17 0.17
N GLY A 213 -18.41 10.95 -1.12
CA GLY A 213 -19.69 11.29 -1.73
C GLY A 213 -20.88 10.44 -1.27
N ASN A 214 -20.64 9.38 -0.51
CA ASN A 214 -21.64 8.51 0.11
C ASN A 214 -21.81 8.81 1.61
N GLU A 215 -21.31 9.97 2.09
CA GLU A 215 -21.34 10.42 3.48
C GLU A 215 -20.60 9.47 4.45
N ILE A 216 -19.69 8.64 3.94
CA ILE A 216 -18.88 7.78 4.78
C ILE A 216 -17.72 8.62 5.34
N HIS A 217 -17.59 8.61 6.67
CA HIS A 217 -16.52 9.31 7.37
C HIS A 217 -15.25 8.48 7.49
N TYR A 218 -14.10 9.14 7.23
CA TYR A 218 -12.75 8.61 7.33
C TYR A 218 -11.95 9.47 8.31
N ASN A 219 -11.40 8.87 9.34
CA ASN A 219 -10.64 9.58 10.37
C ASN A 219 -9.12 9.36 10.29
N GLY A 220 -8.62 8.89 9.15
CA GLY A 220 -7.20 8.68 8.94
C GLY A 220 -6.66 7.46 9.67
N ASN A 221 -5.95 7.67 10.78
CA ASN A 221 -5.18 6.65 11.47
C ASN A 221 -4.08 6.04 10.58
N SER A 222 -3.49 6.84 9.69
CA SER A 222 -2.24 6.44 9.05
C SER A 222 -1.21 6.13 10.11
N MET A 223 -0.46 5.04 9.92
CA MET A 223 0.32 4.42 11.00
C MET A 223 1.62 3.84 10.47
N ILE A 224 2.66 3.89 11.31
CA ILE A 224 3.90 3.13 11.15
C ILE A 224 4.05 2.21 12.34
N VAL A 225 4.27 0.94 12.09
CA VAL A 225 4.45 -0.10 13.12
C VAL A 225 5.80 -0.77 12.92
N ASP A 226 6.50 -1.02 14.01
CA ASP A 226 7.77 -1.73 14.00
C ASP A 226 7.60 -3.26 13.97
N PRO A 227 8.67 -4.05 13.74
CA PRO A 227 8.59 -5.51 13.67
C PRO A 227 8.14 -6.21 14.96
N LEU A 228 8.08 -5.51 16.08
CA LEU A 228 7.59 -6.01 17.37
C LEU A 228 6.15 -5.57 17.69
N GLY A 229 5.53 -4.78 16.79
CA GLY A 229 4.17 -4.29 16.95
C GLY A 229 4.05 -2.95 17.65
N GLU A 230 5.18 -2.28 17.94
CA GLU A 230 5.19 -0.94 18.53
C GLU A 230 4.77 0.10 17.48
N ILE A 231 3.87 0.99 17.86
CA ILE A 231 3.41 2.08 17.01
C ILE A 231 4.43 3.21 17.06
N LEU A 232 5.16 3.42 15.96
CA LEU A 232 6.16 4.48 15.84
C LEU A 232 5.53 5.83 15.43
N TYR A 233 4.40 5.78 14.75
CA TYR A 233 3.62 6.94 14.32
C TYR A 233 2.17 6.54 14.14
N GLN A 234 1.26 7.42 14.54
CA GLN A 234 -0.17 7.35 14.24
C GLN A 234 -0.78 8.75 14.26
N LYS A 235 -1.60 9.07 13.27
CA LYS A 235 -2.33 10.35 13.19
C LYS A 235 -3.79 10.12 12.86
N SER A 236 -4.69 10.65 13.67
CA SER A 236 -6.14 10.58 13.46
C SER A 236 -6.79 11.93 13.34
N GLY A 237 -7.91 12.00 12.63
CA GLY A 237 -8.84 13.14 12.59
C GLY A 237 -8.45 14.28 11.66
N GLU A 238 -7.19 14.43 11.31
CA GLU A 238 -6.68 15.57 10.55
C GLU A 238 -5.82 15.12 9.37
N GLU A 239 -5.66 16.00 8.38
CA GLU A 239 -4.65 15.83 7.34
C GLU A 239 -3.25 15.90 7.93
N ASP A 240 -2.32 15.11 7.39
CA ASP A 240 -0.94 15.14 7.81
C ASP A 240 0.02 14.71 6.69
N VAL A 241 1.24 15.26 6.74
CA VAL A 241 2.37 14.88 5.89
C VAL A 241 3.53 14.56 6.81
N PHE A 242 3.76 13.27 7.04
CA PHE A 242 4.72 12.79 8.03
C PHE A 242 5.87 12.06 7.38
N THR A 243 7.09 12.39 7.77
CA THR A 243 8.32 11.77 7.26
C THR A 243 9.02 10.97 8.34
N TYR A 244 9.39 9.72 8.01
CA TYR A 244 10.10 8.81 8.91
C TYR A 244 11.29 8.15 8.21
N THR A 245 12.39 7.97 8.93
CA THR A 245 13.59 7.28 8.43
C THR A 245 13.77 5.92 9.09
N PHE A 246 13.66 4.87 8.29
CA PHE A 246 13.93 3.50 8.71
C PHE A 246 15.44 3.19 8.66
N GLU A 247 15.90 2.40 9.63
CA GLU A 247 17.27 1.89 9.69
C GLU A 247 17.28 0.36 9.53
N LYS A 248 17.86 -0.14 8.45
CA LYS A 248 17.91 -1.58 8.15
C LYS A 248 18.52 -2.39 9.30
N LYS A 249 19.52 -1.84 9.98
CA LYS A 249 20.20 -2.48 11.11
C LYS A 249 19.22 -2.85 12.23
N LYS A 250 18.28 -1.97 12.57
CA LYS A 250 17.30 -2.25 13.63
C LYS A 250 16.41 -3.43 13.29
N LEU A 251 15.99 -3.54 12.03
CA LEU A 251 15.22 -4.68 11.54
C LEU A 251 16.03 -5.99 11.62
N GLU A 252 17.29 -5.95 11.19
CA GLU A 252 18.19 -7.11 11.22
C GLU A 252 18.48 -7.57 12.65
N GLU A 253 18.65 -6.63 13.59
CA GLU A 253 18.80 -6.92 15.01
C GLU A 253 17.60 -7.65 15.60
N VAL A 254 16.36 -7.19 15.29
CA VAL A 254 15.13 -7.86 15.73
C VAL A 254 15.05 -9.28 15.17
N ARG A 255 15.26 -9.45 13.87
CA ARG A 255 15.19 -10.75 13.18
C ARG A 255 16.27 -11.73 13.65
N SER A 256 17.46 -11.24 13.99
CA SER A 256 18.54 -12.03 14.55
C SER A 256 18.26 -12.46 16.00
N LYS A 257 17.77 -11.51 16.82
CA LYS A 257 17.46 -11.76 18.23
C LYS A 257 16.27 -12.70 18.40
N PHE A 258 15.28 -12.59 17.51
CA PHE A 258 14.04 -13.35 17.54
C PHE A 258 13.80 -14.06 16.21
N PRO A 259 14.44 -15.20 15.95
CA PRO A 259 14.36 -15.89 14.66
C PRO A 259 13.08 -16.73 14.49
N PHE A 260 11.90 -16.16 14.85
CA PHE A 260 10.60 -16.88 14.83
C PHE A 260 10.19 -17.36 13.43
N TRP A 261 10.70 -16.71 12.38
CA TRP A 261 10.47 -17.11 11.00
C TRP A 261 10.94 -18.54 10.68
N ARG A 262 11.89 -19.10 11.47
CA ARG A 262 12.40 -20.48 11.29
C ARG A 262 11.37 -21.54 11.62
N ASP A 263 10.39 -21.18 12.46
CA ASP A 263 9.32 -22.08 12.91
C ASP A 263 8.05 -21.92 12.08
N ALA A 264 8.08 -21.07 11.02
CA ALA A 264 6.92 -20.77 10.21
C ALA A 264 6.56 -21.95 9.29
N ASP A 265 5.26 -22.20 9.17
CA ASP A 265 4.73 -23.14 8.19
C ASP A 265 4.99 -22.69 6.76
N THR A 266 5.10 -23.65 5.87
CA THR A 266 5.16 -23.41 4.42
C THR A 266 3.78 -23.68 3.81
N PHE A 267 3.40 -22.85 2.84
CA PHE A 267 2.11 -22.98 2.17
C PHE A 267 2.20 -22.53 0.70
N HIS A 268 1.25 -22.96 -0.10
CA HIS A 268 1.10 -22.49 -1.48
C HIS A 268 -0.23 -21.80 -1.67
N ILE A 269 -0.21 -20.65 -2.36
CA ILE A 269 -1.41 -19.94 -2.78
C ILE A 269 -1.72 -20.36 -4.22
N PHE A 270 -2.82 -21.08 -4.40
CA PHE A 270 -3.30 -21.41 -5.73
C PHE A 270 -4.05 -20.21 -6.31
N ASN A 271 -3.73 -19.86 -7.55
CA ASN A 271 -4.41 -18.74 -8.25
C ASN A 271 -5.80 -19.12 -8.77
N ASP A 272 -6.03 -20.42 -8.97
CA ASP A 272 -7.35 -20.93 -9.32
C ASP A 272 -8.27 -20.82 -8.10
N GLN A 273 -9.27 -19.94 -8.17
CA GLN A 273 -10.33 -19.91 -7.16
C GLN A 273 -11.04 -21.27 -7.22
N PRO A 274 -11.07 -22.06 -6.14
CA PRO A 274 -11.92 -23.22 -6.11
C PRO A 274 -13.37 -22.75 -6.35
N GLN A 275 -14.10 -23.47 -7.23
CA GLN A 275 -15.53 -23.24 -7.35
C GLN A 275 -16.11 -23.27 -5.92
N LYS A 276 -16.78 -22.18 -5.52
CA LYS A 276 -17.45 -22.15 -4.22
C LYS A 276 -18.44 -23.30 -4.22
N ASP A 277 -18.19 -24.32 -3.42
CA ASP A 277 -19.15 -25.36 -3.16
C ASP A 277 -20.45 -24.68 -2.73
N LYS A 278 -21.51 -24.91 -3.47
CA LYS A 278 -22.83 -24.47 -3.01
C LYS A 278 -23.13 -25.29 -1.76
N ILE A 279 -23.07 -24.64 -0.61
CA ILE A 279 -23.68 -25.19 0.61
C ILE A 279 -25.18 -25.22 0.32
N ILE A 280 -25.72 -26.44 0.16
CA ILE A 280 -27.16 -26.70 -0.02
C ILE A 280 -27.81 -26.66 1.35
#